data_a5d553c9097c06667dd1c44d1d1fdaa5
#
_entry.id   a5d553c9097c06667dd1c44d1d1fdaa5
#
_cell.length_a   1.000
_cell.length_b   1.000
_cell.length_c   1.000
_cell.angle_alpha   90.00
_cell.angle_beta   90.00
_cell.angle_gamma   90.00
#
_symmetry.space_group_name_H-M   'P 1'
#
loop_
_entity.id
_entity.type
_entity.pdbx_description
1 polymer ?
#
loop_
_entity_poly.entity_id
_entity_poly.type
_entity_poly.pdbx_seq_one_letter_code
_entity_poly.pdbx_strand_id
1 'polypeptide(L)'
;MLKHDELTAFNHTVLPHLDAAYNLARWLTRNDQDAQDIVQEASLRAFKYWKGFSGRDCRPWLLAIVRNTYYSWVRQRSVQPELTETGEIDDIDDSVPNPENLLLQNASREILKAALDDLPAEFREAIVLREMEGMSYKEIADIASVPIGTVMSRLARARRRLQIYLTNVAARNYL
;
A
#
# COMPACT_ATOMS: atom_id res chain seq x y z
N MET A 1 22.69 27.22 -6.02
CA MET A 1 21.37 27.79 -6.31
C MET A 1 20.45 26.77 -7.00
N LEU A 2 20.81 26.23 -8.13
CA LEU A 2 19.94 25.26 -8.85
C LEU A 2 19.52 24.02 -8.04
N LYS A 3 20.40 23.47 -7.20
CA LYS A 3 20.07 22.32 -6.35
C LYS A 3 19.10 22.64 -5.20
N HIS A 4 19.08 23.85 -4.70
CA HIS A 4 18.18 24.25 -3.62
C HIS A 4 16.75 24.44 -4.12
N ASP A 5 16.59 25.08 -5.28
CA ASP A 5 15.29 25.30 -5.92
C ASP A 5 14.68 23.96 -6.37
N GLU A 6 15.51 23.04 -6.87
CA GLU A 6 15.10 21.70 -7.28
C GLU A 6 14.62 20.86 -6.09
N LEU A 7 15.35 20.91 -4.97
CA LEU A 7 14.94 20.22 -3.72
C LEU A 7 13.65 20.81 -3.16
N THR A 8 13.50 22.12 -3.20
CA THR A 8 12.28 22.79 -2.74
C THR A 8 11.07 22.39 -3.58
N ALA A 9 11.21 22.38 -4.91
CA ALA A 9 10.17 21.94 -5.83
C ALA A 9 9.81 20.46 -5.60
N PHE A 10 10.81 19.60 -5.47
CA PHE A 10 10.60 18.18 -5.15
C PHE A 10 9.81 18.02 -3.86
N ASN A 11 10.27 18.63 -2.76
CA ASN A 11 9.60 18.52 -1.48
C ASN A 11 8.16 19.02 -1.55
N HIS A 12 7.92 20.17 -2.17
CA HIS A 12 6.59 20.73 -2.29
C HIS A 12 5.62 19.82 -3.08
N THR A 13 6.13 19.08 -4.06
CA THR A 13 5.33 18.21 -4.91
C THR A 13 5.17 16.80 -4.33
N VAL A 14 6.20 16.25 -3.68
CA VAL A 14 6.23 14.85 -3.22
C VAL A 14 5.71 14.70 -1.78
N LEU A 15 6.06 15.61 -0.87
CA LEU A 15 5.66 15.49 0.55
C LEU A 15 4.15 15.30 0.77
N PRO A 16 3.25 15.97 0.03
CA PRO A 16 1.81 15.75 0.20
C PRO A 16 1.34 14.32 -0.08
N HIS A 17 2.14 13.50 -0.75
CA HIS A 17 1.81 12.14 -1.16
C HIS A 17 2.56 11.06 -0.35
N LEU A 18 3.35 11.44 0.66
CA LEU A 18 4.09 10.46 1.47
C LEU A 18 3.17 9.57 2.29
N ASP A 19 2.01 10.05 2.73
CA ASP A 19 1.03 9.22 3.44
C ASP A 19 0.50 8.10 2.53
N ALA A 20 0.17 8.40 1.29
CA ALA A 20 -0.23 7.41 0.30
C ALA A 20 0.89 6.40 0.01
N ALA A 21 2.13 6.88 -0.10
CA ALA A 21 3.31 6.04 -0.28
C ALA A 21 3.50 5.08 0.90
N TYR A 22 3.42 5.60 2.13
CA TYR A 22 3.53 4.79 3.34
C TYR A 22 2.38 3.77 3.45
N ASN A 23 1.15 4.18 3.18
CA ASN A 23 -0.01 3.30 3.21
C ASN A 23 0.16 2.12 2.25
N LEU A 24 0.55 2.36 1.01
CA LEU A 24 0.84 1.29 0.05
C LEU A 24 1.97 0.37 0.54
N ALA A 25 3.09 0.94 0.96
CA ALA A 25 4.24 0.18 1.47
C ALA A 25 3.85 -0.68 2.68
N ARG A 26 3.03 -0.12 3.57
CA ARG A 26 2.55 -0.80 4.79
C ARG A 26 1.70 -2.01 4.47
N TRP A 27 0.76 -1.90 3.54
CA TRP A 27 -0.06 -3.02 3.09
C TRP A 27 0.73 -4.08 2.34
N LEU A 28 1.75 -3.68 1.58
CA LEU A 28 2.61 -4.62 0.86
C LEU A 28 3.56 -5.37 1.79
N THR A 29 4.24 -4.68 2.70
CA THR A 29 5.22 -5.28 3.61
C THR A 29 4.58 -5.97 4.80
N ARG A 30 3.41 -5.51 5.23
CA ARG A 30 2.74 -5.94 6.48
C ARG A 30 3.57 -5.71 7.74
N ASN A 31 4.51 -4.78 7.68
CA ASN A 31 5.43 -4.44 8.76
C ASN A 31 5.78 -2.95 8.70
N ASP A 32 5.70 -2.23 9.83
CA ASP A 32 5.93 -0.79 9.89
C ASP A 32 7.36 -0.41 9.56
N GLN A 33 8.32 -1.13 10.11
CA GLN A 33 9.75 -0.85 9.89
C GLN A 33 10.13 -1.06 8.43
N ASP A 34 9.71 -2.17 7.84
CA ASP A 34 9.94 -2.47 6.43
C ASP A 34 9.26 -1.44 5.52
N ALA A 35 8.05 -0.99 5.87
CA ALA A 35 7.33 0.05 5.14
C ALA A 35 8.10 1.39 5.17
N GLN A 36 8.61 1.80 6.31
CA GLN A 36 9.44 3.00 6.45
C GLN A 36 10.70 2.90 5.57
N ASP A 37 11.38 1.77 5.58
CA ASP A 37 12.57 1.53 4.77
C ASP A 37 12.26 1.60 3.28
N ILE A 38 11.13 1.01 2.85
CA ILE A 38 10.67 1.08 1.46
C ILE A 38 10.36 2.51 1.04
N VAL A 39 9.64 3.28 1.88
CA VAL A 39 9.31 4.69 1.58
C VAL A 39 10.56 5.55 1.53
N GLN A 40 11.51 5.34 2.42
CA GLN A 40 12.78 6.05 2.40
C GLN A 40 13.56 5.78 1.11
N GLU A 41 13.73 4.53 0.73
CA GLU A 41 14.40 4.13 -0.50
C GLU A 41 13.64 4.65 -1.74
N ALA A 42 12.31 4.55 -1.76
CA ALA A 42 11.48 5.08 -2.83
C ALA A 42 11.62 6.60 -2.97
N SER A 43 11.70 7.32 -1.86
CA SER A 43 11.91 8.78 -1.86
C SER A 43 13.27 9.17 -2.45
N LEU A 44 14.32 8.43 -2.14
CA LEU A 44 15.64 8.62 -2.74
C LEU A 44 15.62 8.35 -4.25
N ARG A 45 14.94 7.30 -4.69
CA ARG A 45 14.75 7.00 -6.12
C ARG A 45 13.92 8.07 -6.81
N ALA A 46 12.85 8.53 -6.18
CA ALA A 46 12.01 9.61 -6.70
C ALA A 46 12.84 10.90 -6.90
N PHE A 47 13.66 11.27 -5.93
CA PHE A 47 14.55 12.42 -6.06
C PHE A 47 15.56 12.24 -7.21
N LYS A 48 16.14 11.07 -7.36
CA LYS A 48 17.07 10.74 -8.44
C LYS A 48 16.42 10.89 -9.83
N TYR A 49 15.16 10.49 -9.95
CA TYR A 49 14.41 10.55 -11.22
C TYR A 49 13.58 11.82 -11.38
N TRP A 50 13.67 12.76 -10.43
CA TRP A 50 12.86 13.99 -10.43
C TRP A 50 12.97 14.81 -11.70
N LYS A 51 14.14 14.93 -12.27
CA LYS A 51 14.37 15.68 -13.53
C LYS A 51 13.61 15.10 -14.72
N GLY A 52 13.31 13.81 -14.69
CA GLY A 52 12.51 13.13 -15.71
C GLY A 52 11.02 13.20 -15.46
N PHE A 53 10.59 13.75 -14.31
CA PHE A 53 9.17 13.89 -13.99
C PHE A 53 8.57 15.05 -14.77
N SER A 54 7.67 14.74 -15.70
CA SER A 54 6.92 15.71 -16.51
C SER A 54 5.40 15.55 -16.35
N GLY A 55 4.96 14.68 -15.45
CA GLY A 55 3.55 14.40 -15.19
C GLY A 55 2.84 15.52 -14.45
N ARG A 56 1.52 15.61 -14.62
CA ARG A 56 0.67 16.55 -13.88
C ARG A 56 0.38 16.05 -12.47
N ASP A 57 0.27 14.74 -12.28
CA ASP A 57 -0.05 14.09 -11.02
C ASP A 57 1.15 13.27 -10.53
N CYS A 58 1.75 13.75 -9.44
CA CYS A 58 2.89 13.10 -8.81
C CYS A 58 2.52 11.81 -8.10
N ARG A 59 1.27 11.68 -7.64
CA ARG A 59 0.84 10.57 -6.80
C ARG A 59 0.93 9.21 -7.48
N PRO A 60 0.38 8.95 -8.67
CA PRO A 60 0.56 7.68 -9.37
C PRO A 60 2.04 7.37 -9.67
N TRP A 61 2.81 8.39 -10.04
CA TRP A 61 4.23 8.25 -10.31
C TRP A 61 5.02 7.82 -9.06
N LEU A 62 4.77 8.43 -7.91
CA LEU A 62 5.39 8.07 -6.64
C LEU A 62 4.97 6.65 -6.21
N LEU A 63 3.70 6.31 -6.32
CA LEU A 63 3.19 4.97 -5.98
C LEU A 63 3.80 3.88 -6.87
N ALA A 64 4.06 4.16 -8.14
CA ALA A 64 4.80 3.25 -9.02
C ALA A 64 6.23 3.01 -8.51
N ILE A 65 6.91 4.05 -8.05
CA ILE A 65 8.26 3.94 -7.47
C ILE A 65 8.24 3.12 -6.17
N VAL A 66 7.27 3.37 -5.29
CA VAL A 66 7.09 2.61 -4.04
C VAL A 66 6.85 1.13 -4.35
N ARG A 67 5.95 0.83 -5.26
CA ARG A 67 5.68 -0.54 -5.70
C ARG A 67 6.93 -1.24 -6.25
N ASN A 68 7.63 -0.60 -7.16
CA ASN A 68 8.84 -1.16 -7.76
C ASN A 68 9.95 -1.36 -6.73
N THR A 69 10.06 -0.46 -5.76
CA THR A 69 10.99 -0.58 -4.63
C THR A 69 10.66 -1.79 -3.78
N TYR A 70 9.38 -2.00 -3.45
CA TYR A 70 8.93 -3.18 -2.70
C TYR A 70 9.28 -4.49 -3.42
N TYR A 71 8.95 -4.64 -4.70
CA TYR A 71 9.25 -5.87 -5.43
C TYR A 71 10.74 -6.10 -5.62
N SER A 72 11.55 -5.07 -5.75
CA SER A 72 13.01 -5.18 -5.74
C SER A 72 13.52 -5.69 -4.40
N TRP A 73 13.00 -5.16 -3.31
CA TRP A 73 13.32 -5.57 -1.95
C TRP A 73 12.92 -7.02 -1.66
N VAL A 74 11.73 -7.46 -2.11
CA VAL A 74 11.30 -8.87 -2.00
C VAL A 74 12.26 -9.80 -2.76
N ARG A 75 12.66 -9.44 -3.96
CA ARG A 75 13.62 -10.23 -4.74
C ARG A 75 14.98 -10.35 -4.06
N GLN A 76 15.47 -9.29 -3.44
CA GLN A 76 16.73 -9.31 -2.69
C GLN A 76 16.65 -10.20 -1.46
N ARG A 77 15.53 -10.17 -0.72
CA ARG A 77 15.31 -11.02 0.45
C ARG A 77 15.12 -12.50 0.12
N SER A 78 14.57 -12.84 -1.02
CA SER A 78 14.44 -14.24 -1.46
C SER A 78 15.80 -14.92 -1.71
N VAL A 79 16.85 -14.12 -1.92
CA VAL A 79 18.25 -14.61 -2.07
C VAL A 79 18.95 -14.75 -0.71
N GLN A 80 18.49 -14.06 0.33
CA GLN A 80 19.00 -14.14 1.69
C GLN A 80 17.82 -14.36 2.66
N PRO A 81 17.52 -15.60 3.05
CA PRO A 81 16.45 -15.86 4.01
C PRO A 81 16.92 -15.46 5.42
N GLU A 82 16.70 -14.24 5.81
CA GLU A 82 16.72 -13.81 7.21
C GLU A 82 15.29 -13.76 7.75
N LEU A 83 15.13 -14.29 8.95
CA LEU A 83 13.88 -14.44 9.70
C LEU A 83 13.09 -13.14 9.76
N THR A 84 11.91 -13.14 9.18
CA THR A 84 10.94 -12.05 9.32
C THR A 84 10.18 -12.22 10.63
N GLU A 85 10.46 -11.39 11.61
CA GLU A 85 9.54 -11.18 12.72
C GLU A 85 8.32 -10.43 12.19
N THR A 86 7.18 -11.04 12.28
CA THR A 86 5.88 -10.38 12.05
C THR A 86 5.63 -9.42 13.20
N GLY A 87 5.93 -8.14 12.96
CA GLY A 87 5.61 -7.08 13.92
C GLY A 87 4.10 -6.89 14.03
N GLU A 88 3.58 -6.98 15.23
CA GLU A 88 2.21 -6.60 15.56
C GLU A 88 2.03 -5.09 15.33
N ILE A 89 0.87 -4.71 14.80
CA ILE A 89 0.55 -3.33 14.47
C ILE A 89 -0.28 -2.74 15.59
N ASP A 90 0.27 -1.74 16.26
CA ASP A 90 -0.53 -0.78 17.04
C ASP A 90 -1.00 0.34 16.10
N ASP A 91 -2.24 0.24 15.66
CA ASP A 91 -2.94 1.31 14.96
C ASP A 91 -3.57 2.22 16.02
N ILE A 92 -2.93 3.35 16.32
CA ILE A 92 -3.48 4.35 17.22
C ILE A 92 -4.34 5.29 16.36
N ASP A 93 -5.67 5.10 16.45
CA ASP A 93 -6.63 6.05 15.90
C ASP A 93 -7.11 6.99 17.00
N ASP A 94 -6.82 8.29 16.84
CA ASP A 94 -7.08 9.38 17.80
C ASP A 94 -8.53 9.90 17.77
N SER A 95 -9.51 9.14 17.33
CA SER A 95 -10.92 9.50 17.46
C SER A 95 -11.56 8.74 18.61
N VAL A 96 -11.97 9.48 19.66
CA VAL A 96 -12.61 8.92 20.88
C VAL A 96 -14.11 8.65 20.62
N PRO A 97 -14.51 7.42 20.29
CA PRO A 97 -15.89 7.01 20.25
C PRO A 97 -16.28 6.21 21.50
N ASN A 98 -17.60 6.07 21.72
CA ASN A 98 -18.21 5.26 22.76
C ASN A 98 -17.57 3.85 22.86
N PRO A 99 -17.20 3.34 24.08
CA PRO A 99 -16.45 2.10 24.28
C PRO A 99 -17.03 0.85 23.57
N GLU A 100 -18.36 0.70 23.51
CA GLU A 100 -19.00 -0.44 22.84
C GLU A 100 -18.86 -0.38 21.31
N ASN A 101 -19.01 0.81 20.72
CA ASN A 101 -18.80 1.02 19.30
C ASN A 101 -17.34 0.88 18.90
N LEU A 102 -16.43 1.26 19.80
CA LEU A 102 -14.99 1.11 19.60
C LEU A 102 -14.58 -0.36 19.52
N LEU A 103 -15.09 -1.22 20.41
CA LEU A 103 -14.80 -2.66 20.40
C LEU A 103 -15.31 -3.34 19.12
N LEU A 104 -16.51 -2.99 18.66
CA LEU A 104 -17.08 -3.53 17.42
C LEU A 104 -16.33 -3.04 16.19
N GLN A 105 -15.94 -1.77 16.16
CA GLN A 105 -15.16 -1.19 15.06
C GLN A 105 -13.76 -1.79 15.01
N ASN A 106 -13.10 -1.98 16.15
CA ASN A 106 -11.78 -2.61 16.21
C ASN A 106 -11.85 -4.08 15.77
N ALA A 107 -12.85 -4.84 16.20
CA ALA A 107 -13.04 -6.21 15.75
C ALA A 107 -13.27 -6.29 14.22
N SER A 108 -14.04 -5.36 13.65
CA SER A 108 -14.27 -5.30 12.20
C SER A 108 -13.01 -4.91 11.43
N ARG A 109 -12.20 -4.00 11.96
CA ARG A 109 -10.90 -3.61 11.38
C ARG A 109 -9.91 -4.77 11.38
N GLU A 110 -9.80 -5.50 12.49
CA GLU A 110 -8.94 -6.68 12.62
C GLU A 110 -9.33 -7.77 11.60
N ILE A 111 -10.62 -8.03 11.44
CA ILE A 111 -11.13 -9.00 10.46
C ILE A 111 -10.80 -8.56 9.04
N LEU A 112 -11.03 -7.29 8.71
CA LEU A 112 -10.73 -6.75 7.38
C LEU A 112 -9.22 -6.79 7.10
N LYS A 113 -8.41 -6.40 8.08
CA LYS A 113 -6.95 -6.48 7.98
C LYS A 113 -6.50 -7.92 7.71
N ALA A 114 -6.97 -8.89 8.50
CA ALA A 114 -6.65 -10.29 8.31
C ALA A 114 -7.09 -10.80 6.92
N ALA A 115 -8.25 -10.37 6.44
CA ALA A 115 -8.73 -10.70 5.10
C ALA A 115 -7.83 -10.13 3.99
N LEU A 116 -7.36 -8.90 4.14
CA LEU A 116 -6.44 -8.27 3.20
C LEU A 116 -5.04 -8.91 3.26
N ASP A 117 -4.56 -9.24 4.44
CA ASP A 117 -3.27 -9.91 4.63
C ASP A 117 -3.24 -11.34 4.03
N ASP A 118 -4.40 -11.99 3.97
CA ASP A 118 -4.55 -13.32 3.33
C ASP A 118 -4.51 -13.25 1.79
N LEU A 119 -4.68 -12.07 1.19
CA LEU A 119 -4.58 -11.90 -0.25
C LEU A 119 -3.14 -12.04 -0.73
N PRO A 120 -2.92 -12.65 -1.92
CA PRO A 120 -1.67 -12.50 -2.64
C PRO A 120 -1.30 -11.03 -2.81
N ALA A 121 0.00 -10.71 -2.77
CA ALA A 121 0.48 -9.31 -2.82
C ALA A 121 -0.08 -8.52 -4.01
N GLU A 122 -0.17 -9.12 -5.19
CA GLU A 122 -0.72 -8.48 -6.39
C GLU A 122 -2.21 -8.14 -6.28
N PHE A 123 -2.99 -8.96 -5.58
CA PHE A 123 -4.42 -8.70 -5.36
C PHE A 123 -4.61 -7.66 -4.26
N ARG A 124 -3.83 -7.73 -3.20
CA ARG A 124 -3.82 -6.72 -2.13
C ARG A 124 -3.42 -5.36 -2.66
N GLU A 125 -2.37 -5.28 -3.47
CA GLU A 125 -1.94 -4.07 -4.18
C GLU A 125 -3.09 -3.43 -4.97
N ALA A 126 -3.77 -4.21 -5.80
CA ALA A 126 -4.86 -3.72 -6.62
C ALA A 126 -6.02 -3.15 -5.77
N ILE A 127 -6.41 -3.84 -4.70
CA ILE A 127 -7.45 -3.37 -3.77
C ILE A 127 -7.02 -2.09 -3.07
N VAL A 128 -5.82 -2.01 -2.54
CA VAL A 128 -5.31 -0.82 -1.84
C VAL A 128 -5.29 0.38 -2.79
N LEU A 129 -4.74 0.23 -3.98
CA LEU A 129 -4.68 1.31 -4.97
C LEU A 129 -6.08 1.77 -5.40
N ARG A 130 -7.03 0.86 -5.54
CA ARG A 130 -8.39 1.20 -5.96
C ARG A 130 -9.22 1.78 -4.84
N GLU A 131 -9.34 1.08 -3.72
CA GLU A 131 -10.33 1.39 -2.68
C GLU A 131 -9.79 2.39 -1.64
N MET A 132 -8.51 2.38 -1.35
CA MET A 132 -7.92 3.28 -0.37
C MET A 132 -7.31 4.54 -1.02
N GLU A 133 -6.63 4.37 -2.14
CA GLU A 133 -5.94 5.47 -2.82
C GLU A 133 -6.75 6.09 -3.97
N GLY A 134 -7.90 5.51 -4.31
CA GLY A 134 -8.83 6.07 -5.30
C GLY A 134 -8.29 6.10 -6.73
N MET A 135 -7.32 5.24 -7.08
CA MET A 135 -6.73 5.20 -8.41
C MET A 135 -7.73 4.66 -9.45
N SER A 136 -7.69 5.20 -10.65
CA SER A 136 -8.41 4.64 -11.79
C SER A 136 -7.77 3.32 -12.24
N TYR A 137 -8.51 2.50 -12.98
CA TYR A 137 -7.97 1.26 -13.55
C TYR A 137 -6.77 1.51 -14.45
N LYS A 138 -6.79 2.61 -15.20
CA LYS A 138 -5.66 3.02 -16.05
C LYS A 138 -4.43 3.37 -15.20
N GLU A 139 -4.61 4.15 -14.15
CA GLU A 139 -3.51 4.50 -13.23
C GLU A 139 -2.93 3.26 -12.56
N ILE A 140 -3.77 2.33 -12.11
CA ILE A 140 -3.32 1.06 -11.53
C ILE A 140 -2.56 0.23 -12.57
N ALA A 141 -3.03 0.18 -13.81
CA ALA A 141 -2.35 -0.51 -14.90
C ALA A 141 -0.95 0.07 -15.16
N ASP A 142 -0.84 1.39 -15.15
CA ASP A 142 0.43 2.11 -15.33
C ASP A 142 1.37 1.88 -14.12
N ILE A 143 0.84 1.97 -12.89
CA ILE A 143 1.60 1.71 -11.66
C ILE A 143 2.15 0.29 -11.63
N ALA A 144 1.32 -0.69 -11.95
CA ALA A 144 1.68 -2.12 -11.91
C ALA A 144 2.38 -2.61 -13.18
N SER A 145 2.45 -1.78 -14.24
CA SER A 145 2.99 -2.15 -15.54
C SER A 145 2.31 -3.39 -16.14
N VAL A 146 1.00 -3.43 -16.09
CA VAL A 146 0.17 -4.51 -16.62
C VAL A 146 -0.96 -3.96 -17.49
N PRO A 147 -1.57 -4.77 -18.37
CA PRO A 147 -2.77 -4.36 -19.11
C PRO A 147 -3.95 -4.05 -18.18
N ILE A 148 -4.85 -3.15 -18.59
CA ILE A 148 -6.07 -2.83 -17.83
C ILE A 148 -6.92 -4.10 -17.57
N GLY A 149 -7.01 -5.02 -18.51
CA GLY A 149 -7.70 -6.30 -18.33
C GLY A 149 -7.15 -7.12 -17.16
N THR A 150 -5.84 -7.06 -16.93
CA THR A 150 -5.19 -7.71 -15.78
C THR A 150 -5.58 -7.04 -14.48
N VAL A 151 -5.67 -5.70 -14.43
CA VAL A 151 -6.17 -4.96 -13.27
C VAL A 151 -7.60 -5.37 -12.94
N MET A 152 -8.47 -5.42 -13.94
CA MET A 152 -9.87 -5.83 -13.78
C MET A 152 -9.99 -7.23 -13.22
N SER A 153 -9.21 -8.19 -13.73
CA SER A 153 -9.22 -9.57 -13.26
C SER A 153 -8.64 -9.71 -11.85
N ARG A 154 -7.57 -8.97 -11.51
CA ARG A 154 -7.00 -8.94 -10.16
C ARG A 154 -8.00 -8.39 -9.14
N LEU A 155 -8.66 -7.29 -9.45
CA LEU A 155 -9.70 -6.71 -8.59
C LEU A 155 -10.89 -7.66 -8.40
N ALA A 156 -11.37 -8.29 -9.46
CA ALA A 156 -12.47 -9.25 -9.38
C ALA A 156 -12.11 -10.45 -8.49
N ARG A 157 -10.92 -11.00 -8.66
CA ARG A 157 -10.42 -12.13 -7.84
C ARG A 157 -10.17 -11.72 -6.41
N ALA A 158 -9.61 -10.53 -6.17
CA ALA A 158 -9.39 -10.00 -4.84
C ALA A 158 -10.72 -9.83 -4.08
N ARG A 159 -11.70 -9.18 -4.70
CA ARG A 159 -13.04 -8.99 -4.11
C ARG A 159 -13.73 -10.31 -3.78
N ARG A 160 -13.62 -11.29 -4.67
CA ARG A 160 -14.18 -12.63 -4.44
C ARG A 160 -13.52 -13.32 -3.26
N ARG A 161 -12.20 -13.28 -3.14
CA ARG A 161 -11.48 -13.86 -2.00
C ARG A 161 -11.83 -13.18 -0.69
N LEU A 162 -11.92 -11.85 -0.67
CA LEU A 162 -12.38 -11.09 0.49
C LEU A 162 -13.79 -11.49 0.91
N GLN A 163 -14.71 -11.61 -0.05
CA GLN A 163 -16.08 -12.04 0.24
C GLN A 163 -16.15 -13.44 0.86
N ILE A 164 -15.38 -14.39 0.32
CA ILE A 164 -15.30 -15.76 0.87
C ILE A 164 -14.74 -15.73 2.28
N TYR A 165 -13.66 -14.99 2.51
CA TYR A 165 -13.03 -14.88 3.83
C TYR A 165 -14.00 -14.31 4.87
N LEU A 166 -14.65 -13.19 4.54
CA LEU A 166 -15.60 -12.51 5.44
C LEU A 166 -16.83 -13.37 5.72
N THR A 167 -17.34 -14.09 4.72
CA THR A 167 -18.45 -15.03 4.89
C THR A 167 -18.09 -16.18 5.82
N ASN A 168 -16.88 -16.73 5.69
CA ASN A 168 -16.41 -17.82 6.56
C ASN A 168 -16.20 -17.35 8.01
N VAL A 169 -15.70 -16.13 8.22
CA VAL A 169 -15.56 -15.55 9.57
C VAL A 169 -16.93 -15.30 10.20
N ALA A 170 -17.88 -14.74 9.43
CA ALA A 170 -19.26 -14.55 9.91
C ALA A 170 -19.89 -15.87 10.32
N ALA A 171 -19.78 -16.93 9.52
CA ALA A 171 -20.33 -18.25 9.83
C ALA A 171 -19.75 -18.85 11.12
N ARG A 172 -18.46 -18.60 11.43
CA ARG A 172 -17.82 -19.07 12.68
C ARG A 172 -18.28 -18.32 13.92
N ASN A 173 -18.67 -17.06 13.78
CA ASN A 173 -19.10 -16.24 14.92
C ASN A 173 -20.56 -16.47 15.31
N TYR A 174 -21.34 -17.19 14.49
CA TYR A 174 -22.73 -17.59 14.78
C TYR A 174 -22.89 -19.04 15.27
N LEU A 175 -21.80 -19.76 15.46
CA LEU A 175 -21.75 -21.09 16.05
C LEU A 175 -21.17 -21.06 17.47
#